data_d2dab681e4f07a93129838ce61b259fe
#
_entry.id   d2dab681e4f07a93129838ce61b259fe
#
_cell.length_a   1.000
_cell.length_b   1.000
_cell.length_c   1.000
_cell.angle_alpha   90.00
_cell.angle_beta   90.00
_cell.angle_gamma   90.00
#
_symmetry.space_group_name_H-M   'P 1'
#
loop_
_entity.id
_entity.type
_entity.pdbx_description
1 polymer ?
#
loop_
_entity_poly.entity_id
_entity_poly.type
_entity_poly.pdbx_seq_one_letter_code
_entity_poly.pdbx_strand_id
1 'polypeptide(L)'
;MGDQIVALSMAASVTKNLKLATGICLVPEHEPIALAKQIATLDAYSNGRVMFGIGAGWLREESELFGVDFPRRWTQTAEMVAAMRKLWTEDQSSFEGKYVKFPPIRSFPKPAQKSGPPVLIGSLDKNALKRVAKWADGWCPIRLNAPALKERVDELKRECAAVGRDFAKLDITIMGGIGGDRAKVQDGLKEFAAAGAHRFVAGVGDLTSSGQFDYKSSEETLKKIASLYV
;
A
#
# COMPACT_ATOMS: atom_id res chain seq x y z
N MET A 1 8.75 9.05 12.33
CA MET A 1 9.27 8.33 11.14
C MET A 1 9.67 9.34 10.09
N GLY A 2 10.66 9.00 9.21
CA GLY A 2 10.95 9.82 8.03
C GLY A 2 9.80 9.80 7.01
N ASP A 3 9.80 10.78 6.10
CA ASP A 3 8.84 10.80 5.00
C ASP A 3 9.03 9.58 4.08
N GLN A 4 7.94 8.88 3.81
CA GLN A 4 7.97 7.62 3.07
C GLN A 4 8.33 7.79 1.58
N ILE A 5 7.89 8.89 0.96
CA ILE A 5 8.19 9.14 -0.46
C ILE A 5 9.66 9.48 -0.64
N VAL A 6 10.23 10.29 0.28
CA VAL A 6 11.66 10.60 0.29
C VAL A 6 12.49 9.31 0.48
N ALA A 7 12.13 8.48 1.46
CA ALA A 7 12.83 7.22 1.71
C ALA A 7 12.77 6.26 0.52
N LEU A 8 11.58 6.11 -0.10
CA LEU A 8 11.41 5.28 -1.30
C LEU A 8 12.17 5.84 -2.51
N SER A 9 12.28 7.16 -2.64
CA SER A 9 13.08 7.79 -3.71
C SER A 9 14.57 7.50 -3.55
N MET A 10 15.09 7.53 -2.32
CA MET A 10 16.46 7.11 -2.04
C MET A 10 16.69 5.62 -2.37
N ALA A 11 15.77 4.74 -1.97
CA ALA A 11 15.83 3.32 -2.31
C ALA A 11 15.75 3.10 -3.84
N ALA A 12 14.92 3.87 -4.54
CA ALA A 12 14.77 3.80 -5.99
C ALA A 12 16.09 4.11 -6.71
N SER A 13 16.84 5.09 -6.22
CA SER A 13 18.08 5.57 -6.85
C SER A 13 19.24 4.56 -6.81
N VAL A 14 19.26 3.68 -5.80
CA VAL A 14 20.32 2.69 -5.57
C VAL A 14 19.91 1.25 -5.91
N THR A 15 18.67 1.04 -6.36
CA THR A 15 18.16 -0.29 -6.73
C THR A 15 17.57 -0.29 -8.13
N LYS A 16 17.51 -1.47 -8.78
CA LYS A 16 16.96 -1.61 -10.14
C LYS A 16 15.68 -2.48 -10.18
N ASN A 17 15.59 -3.52 -9.36
CA ASN A 17 14.53 -4.53 -9.42
C ASN A 17 13.61 -4.52 -8.20
N LEU A 18 14.06 -3.90 -7.08
CA LEU A 18 13.30 -3.85 -5.84
C LEU A 18 11.97 -3.11 -6.05
N LYS A 19 10.84 -3.74 -5.70
CA LYS A 19 9.55 -3.06 -5.64
C LYS A 19 9.54 -2.05 -4.50
N LEU A 20 8.88 -0.94 -4.71
CA LEU A 20 8.80 0.20 -3.80
C LEU A 20 7.36 0.35 -3.33
N ALA A 21 7.11 0.09 -2.05
CA ALA A 21 5.74 0.11 -1.53
C ALA A 21 5.61 1.05 -0.33
N THR A 22 4.55 1.85 -0.29
CA THR A 22 4.13 2.49 0.95
C THR A 22 3.41 1.46 1.84
N GLY A 23 3.75 1.42 3.10
CA GLY A 23 3.16 0.43 4.01
C GLY A 23 2.72 1.01 5.35
N ILE A 24 1.80 1.96 5.33
CA ILE A 24 0.89 2.51 4.31
C ILE A 24 0.90 4.05 4.29
N CYS A 25 0.50 4.66 3.17
CA CYS A 25 0.26 6.10 3.07
C CYS A 25 -1.14 6.44 3.56
N LEU A 26 -1.27 7.39 4.48
CA LEU A 26 -2.56 7.90 4.96
C LEU A 26 -3.07 8.97 3.98
N VAL A 27 -3.74 8.52 2.91
CA VAL A 27 -4.12 9.39 1.79
C VAL A 27 -4.87 10.65 2.20
N PRO A 28 -5.85 10.63 3.14
CA PRO A 28 -6.60 11.82 3.50
C PRO A 28 -5.78 12.93 4.18
N GLU A 29 -4.56 12.61 4.63
CA GLU A 29 -3.64 13.55 5.29
C GLU A 29 -2.72 14.25 4.29
N HIS A 30 -3.00 14.13 2.99
CA HIS A 30 -2.24 14.73 1.89
C HIS A 30 -3.13 15.55 0.97
N GLU A 31 -2.50 16.47 0.24
CA GLU A 31 -3.16 17.14 -0.90
C GLU A 31 -3.14 16.18 -2.11
N PRO A 32 -4.31 15.83 -2.71
CA PRO A 32 -4.40 14.74 -3.68
C PRO A 32 -3.64 15.00 -5.00
N ILE A 33 -3.55 16.24 -5.50
CA ILE A 33 -2.85 16.56 -6.74
C ILE A 33 -1.34 16.43 -6.53
N ALA A 34 -0.83 16.95 -5.40
CA ALA A 34 0.57 16.85 -5.04
C ALA A 34 0.99 15.39 -4.83
N LEU A 35 0.19 14.62 -4.06
CA LEU A 35 0.44 13.21 -3.82
C LEU A 35 0.41 12.40 -5.13
N ALA A 36 -0.57 12.66 -6.01
CA ALA A 36 -0.65 12.01 -7.32
C ALA A 36 0.62 12.24 -8.13
N LYS A 37 1.14 13.48 -8.13
CA LYS A 37 2.38 13.83 -8.82
C LYS A 37 3.60 13.15 -8.22
N GLN A 38 3.73 13.12 -6.90
CA GLN A 38 4.83 12.45 -6.20
C GLN A 38 4.88 10.95 -6.54
N ILE A 39 3.75 10.27 -6.44
CA ILE A 39 3.64 8.84 -6.74
C ILE A 39 3.92 8.57 -8.23
N ALA A 40 3.37 9.38 -9.14
CA ALA A 40 3.63 9.26 -10.58
C ALA A 40 5.11 9.46 -10.92
N THR A 41 5.76 10.45 -10.30
CA THR A 41 7.19 10.73 -10.50
C THR A 41 8.05 9.56 -10.02
N LEU A 42 7.77 9.06 -8.81
CA LEU A 42 8.49 7.91 -8.25
C LEU A 42 8.31 6.66 -9.15
N ASP A 43 7.10 6.44 -9.66
CA ASP A 43 6.82 5.29 -10.54
C ASP A 43 7.53 5.43 -11.89
N ALA A 44 7.47 6.61 -12.51
CA ALA A 44 8.15 6.90 -13.76
C ALA A 44 9.68 6.70 -13.65
N TYR A 45 10.28 7.27 -12.61
CA TYR A 45 11.75 7.22 -12.42
C TYR A 45 12.24 5.87 -11.92
N SER A 46 11.38 5.09 -11.29
CA SER A 46 11.67 3.72 -10.90
C SER A 46 11.32 2.67 -11.95
N ASN A 47 10.86 3.09 -13.14
CA ASN A 47 10.43 2.20 -14.23
C ASN A 47 9.32 1.22 -13.81
N GLY A 48 8.25 1.73 -13.17
CA GLY A 48 7.05 0.95 -12.85
C GLY A 48 7.21 0.01 -11.65
N ARG A 49 8.03 0.39 -10.66
CA ARG A 49 8.26 -0.44 -9.47
C ARG A 49 7.37 -0.09 -8.28
N VAL A 50 6.56 0.97 -8.35
CA VAL A 50 5.76 1.44 -7.23
C VAL A 50 4.51 0.58 -7.02
N MET A 51 4.23 0.30 -5.76
CA MET A 51 2.97 -0.24 -5.24
C MET A 51 2.45 0.73 -4.18
N PHE A 52 1.23 1.22 -4.35
CA PHE A 52 0.70 2.26 -3.49
C PHE A 52 -0.20 1.67 -2.41
N GLY A 53 0.41 1.25 -1.29
CA GLY A 53 -0.31 0.79 -0.10
C GLY A 53 -0.90 1.98 0.66
N ILE A 54 -2.21 1.97 0.91
CA ILE A 54 -2.95 3.11 1.45
C ILE A 54 -3.78 2.77 2.67
N GLY A 55 -4.01 3.79 3.50
CA GLY A 55 -4.94 3.79 4.62
C GLY A 55 -5.68 5.12 4.73
N ALA A 56 -6.64 5.16 5.65
CA ALA A 56 -7.44 6.34 5.91
C ALA A 56 -7.16 6.99 7.29
N GLY A 57 -6.14 6.51 8.00
CA GLY A 57 -5.87 6.92 9.37
C GLY A 57 -6.74 6.20 10.42
N TRP A 58 -6.20 6.01 11.60
CA TRP A 58 -6.90 5.39 12.73
C TRP A 58 -7.01 6.35 13.94
N LEU A 59 -6.10 7.31 14.04
CA LEU A 59 -6.06 8.30 15.11
C LEU A 59 -6.86 9.54 14.67
N ARG A 60 -7.96 9.80 15.38
CA ARG A 60 -8.87 10.90 15.04
C ARG A 60 -8.18 12.25 15.17
N GLU A 61 -7.45 12.43 16.25
CA GLU A 61 -6.77 13.69 16.60
C GLU A 61 -5.75 14.08 15.52
N GLU A 62 -5.01 13.10 15.01
CA GLU A 62 -4.05 13.30 13.91
C GLU A 62 -4.78 13.68 12.61
N SER A 63 -5.78 12.89 12.23
CA SER A 63 -6.53 13.11 11.00
C SER A 63 -7.25 14.48 10.98
N GLU A 64 -7.81 14.91 12.10
CA GLU A 64 -8.51 16.19 12.23
C GLU A 64 -7.56 17.39 12.06
N LEU A 65 -6.26 17.27 12.39
CA LEU A 65 -5.24 18.30 12.11
C LEU A 65 -5.08 18.58 10.60
N PHE A 66 -5.33 17.57 9.77
CA PHE A 66 -5.30 17.69 8.31
C PHE A 66 -6.68 18.00 7.70
N GLY A 67 -7.68 18.34 8.50
CA GLY A 67 -9.02 18.66 8.05
C GLY A 67 -9.82 17.45 7.53
N VAL A 68 -9.46 16.25 7.95
CA VAL A 68 -10.15 15.02 7.53
C VAL A 68 -11.49 14.88 8.24
N ASP A 69 -12.57 14.64 7.49
CA ASP A 69 -13.87 14.20 8.03
C ASP A 69 -13.71 12.75 8.54
N PHE A 70 -13.26 12.59 9.78
CA PHE A 70 -12.88 11.29 10.33
C PHE A 70 -13.97 10.21 10.21
N PRO A 71 -15.26 10.47 10.46
CA PRO A 71 -16.32 9.49 10.19
C PRO A 71 -16.43 9.06 8.73
N ARG A 72 -16.06 9.92 7.79
CA ARG A 72 -16.13 9.68 6.36
C ARG A 72 -14.77 9.53 5.69
N ARG A 73 -13.69 9.35 6.46
CA ARG A 73 -12.30 9.28 5.95
C ARG A 73 -12.12 8.28 4.81
N TRP A 74 -12.79 7.13 4.86
CA TRP A 74 -12.73 6.15 3.76
C TRP A 74 -13.47 6.59 2.50
N THR A 75 -14.54 7.37 2.62
CA THR A 75 -15.21 7.99 1.48
C THR A 75 -14.31 9.04 0.83
N GLN A 76 -13.69 9.87 1.65
CA GLN A 76 -12.70 10.86 1.22
C GLN A 76 -11.51 10.16 0.54
N THR A 77 -10.93 9.12 1.14
CA THR A 77 -9.85 8.32 0.55
C THR A 77 -10.22 7.76 -0.82
N ALA A 78 -11.42 7.17 -0.96
CA ALA A 78 -11.85 6.61 -2.23
C ALA A 78 -12.00 7.68 -3.32
N GLU A 79 -12.51 8.85 -2.97
CA GLU A 79 -12.65 9.98 -3.89
C GLU A 79 -11.28 10.53 -4.31
N MET A 80 -10.35 10.69 -3.34
CA MET A 80 -8.98 11.14 -3.62
C MET A 80 -8.25 10.16 -4.56
N VAL A 81 -8.35 8.86 -4.31
CA VAL A 81 -7.76 7.84 -5.19
C VAL A 81 -8.37 7.87 -6.59
N ALA A 82 -9.68 8.07 -6.70
CA ALA A 82 -10.34 8.21 -8.01
C ALA A 82 -9.81 9.43 -8.78
N ALA A 83 -9.64 10.56 -8.10
CA ALA A 83 -9.05 11.78 -8.68
C ALA A 83 -7.58 11.55 -9.11
N MET A 84 -6.79 10.90 -8.26
CA MET A 84 -5.39 10.55 -8.55
C MET A 84 -5.28 9.63 -9.78
N ARG A 85 -6.14 8.63 -9.91
CA ARG A 85 -6.18 7.73 -11.07
C ARG A 85 -6.45 8.50 -12.36
N LYS A 86 -7.35 9.49 -12.37
CA LYS A 86 -7.54 10.36 -13.54
C LYS A 86 -6.27 11.15 -13.88
N LEU A 87 -5.61 11.73 -12.88
CA LEU A 87 -4.34 12.45 -13.07
C LEU A 87 -3.23 11.55 -13.64
N TRP A 88 -3.23 10.25 -13.32
CA TRP A 88 -2.25 9.29 -13.82
C TRP A 88 -2.52 8.82 -15.24
N THR A 89 -3.78 8.70 -15.64
CA THR A 89 -4.17 8.01 -16.88
C THR A 89 -4.66 8.92 -18.00
N GLU A 90 -5.25 10.07 -17.66
CA GLU A 90 -5.79 11.01 -18.65
C GLU A 90 -4.75 12.11 -18.97
N ASP A 91 -4.61 12.49 -20.25
CA ASP A 91 -3.70 13.57 -20.67
C ASP A 91 -4.10 14.92 -20.05
N GLN A 92 -5.39 15.22 -20.09
CA GLN A 92 -6.01 16.33 -19.39
C GLN A 92 -7.18 15.81 -18.57
N SER A 93 -7.19 16.07 -17.28
CA SER A 93 -8.19 15.58 -16.34
C SER A 93 -8.82 16.71 -15.54
N SER A 94 -10.08 16.55 -15.20
CA SER A 94 -10.80 17.34 -14.22
C SER A 94 -11.52 16.41 -13.24
N PHE A 95 -11.81 16.93 -12.07
CA PHE A 95 -12.53 16.18 -11.06
C PHE A 95 -13.53 17.07 -10.34
N GLU A 96 -14.74 16.57 -10.15
CA GLU A 96 -15.83 17.25 -9.45
C GLU A 96 -16.40 16.29 -8.40
N GLY A 97 -15.87 16.33 -7.18
CA GLY A 97 -16.29 15.52 -6.06
C GLY A 97 -16.66 16.36 -4.86
N LYS A 98 -16.96 15.71 -3.76
CA LYS A 98 -17.26 16.38 -2.49
C LYS A 98 -15.99 16.87 -1.78
N TYR A 99 -14.92 16.07 -1.83
CA TYR A 99 -13.66 16.31 -1.12
C TYR A 99 -12.54 16.76 -2.05
N VAL A 100 -12.65 16.45 -3.33
CA VAL A 100 -11.66 16.81 -4.35
C VAL A 100 -12.36 17.50 -5.50
N LYS A 101 -11.84 18.68 -5.89
CA LYS A 101 -12.34 19.41 -7.03
C LYS A 101 -11.20 20.17 -7.70
N PHE A 102 -11.05 19.98 -9.01
CA PHE A 102 -10.11 20.77 -9.81
C PHE A 102 -10.59 20.90 -11.26
N PRO A 103 -10.29 22.05 -11.91
CA PRO A 103 -10.62 22.28 -13.32
C PRO A 103 -9.76 21.40 -14.23
N PRO A 104 -9.97 21.42 -15.56
CA PRO A 104 -9.10 20.72 -16.50
C PRO A 104 -7.63 21.12 -16.35
N ILE A 105 -6.80 20.15 -15.91
CA ILE A 105 -5.35 20.34 -15.72
C ILE A 105 -4.58 19.18 -16.38
N ARG A 106 -3.30 19.40 -16.65
CA ARG A 106 -2.35 18.39 -17.09
C ARG A 106 -1.34 18.13 -15.98
N SER A 107 -1.12 16.85 -15.66
CA SER A 107 -0.14 16.42 -14.65
C SER A 107 0.89 15.49 -15.27
N PHE A 108 2.15 15.87 -15.23
CA PHE A 108 3.31 15.11 -15.72
C PHE A 108 4.42 15.08 -14.67
N PRO A 109 5.27 14.01 -14.66
CA PRO A 109 5.21 12.85 -15.56
C PRO A 109 3.99 11.98 -15.33
N LYS A 110 3.63 11.17 -16.33
CA LYS A 110 2.71 10.05 -16.12
C LYS A 110 3.48 8.89 -15.49
N PRO A 111 2.83 8.01 -14.70
CA PRO A 111 3.45 6.77 -14.25
C PRO A 111 3.94 5.92 -15.41
N ALA A 112 5.00 5.13 -15.20
CA ALA A 112 5.43 4.11 -16.16
C ALA A 112 4.39 2.99 -16.30
N GLN A 113 3.66 2.68 -15.22
CA GLN A 113 2.54 1.76 -15.23
C GLN A 113 1.31 2.44 -15.85
N LYS A 114 0.83 1.95 -17.01
CA LYS A 114 -0.23 2.61 -17.82
C LYS A 114 -1.53 2.89 -17.06
N SER A 115 -1.92 2.01 -16.13
CA SER A 115 -3.12 2.18 -15.29
C SER A 115 -2.85 2.95 -13.99
N GLY A 116 -1.65 3.47 -13.82
CA GLY A 116 -1.11 3.97 -12.55
C GLY A 116 -0.57 2.84 -11.67
N PRO A 117 0.17 3.18 -10.60
CA PRO A 117 0.63 2.21 -9.60
C PRO A 117 -0.55 1.49 -8.95
N PRO A 118 -0.46 0.16 -8.71
CA PRO A 118 -1.53 -0.58 -8.07
C PRO A 118 -1.78 -0.06 -6.65
N VAL A 119 -3.05 0.17 -6.34
CA VAL A 119 -3.52 0.70 -5.04
C VAL A 119 -3.95 -0.46 -4.15
N LEU A 120 -3.26 -0.65 -3.02
CA LEU A 120 -3.54 -1.72 -2.07
C LEU A 120 -4.09 -1.13 -0.76
N ILE A 121 -5.23 -1.63 -0.29
CA ILE A 121 -5.81 -1.18 0.98
C ILE A 121 -5.16 -1.91 2.16
N GLY A 122 -4.55 -1.14 3.07
CA GLY A 122 -3.98 -1.62 4.33
C GLY A 122 -4.94 -1.42 5.50
N SER A 123 -6.00 -2.22 5.58
CA SER A 123 -6.98 -2.15 6.67
C SER A 123 -7.54 -3.52 7.00
N LEU A 124 -7.89 -3.71 8.27
CA LEU A 124 -8.59 -4.88 8.80
C LEU A 124 -10.02 -4.56 9.27
N ASP A 125 -10.50 -3.32 9.07
CA ASP A 125 -11.86 -2.96 9.48
C ASP A 125 -12.92 -3.79 8.73
N LYS A 126 -14.13 -3.87 9.32
CA LYS A 126 -15.24 -4.71 8.82
C LYS A 126 -15.65 -4.46 7.36
N ASN A 127 -15.30 -3.30 6.81
CA ASN A 127 -15.64 -2.94 5.43
C ASN A 127 -14.40 -2.95 4.51
N ALA A 128 -13.22 -3.34 5.00
CA ALA A 128 -11.98 -3.31 4.22
C ALA A 128 -12.11 -4.12 2.93
N LEU A 129 -12.57 -5.37 3.03
CA LEU A 129 -12.67 -6.28 1.88
C LEU A 129 -13.72 -5.83 0.86
N LYS A 130 -14.83 -5.22 1.32
CA LYS A 130 -15.83 -4.60 0.43
C LYS A 130 -15.21 -3.46 -0.39
N ARG A 131 -14.34 -2.65 0.22
CA ARG A 131 -13.63 -1.59 -0.49
C ARG A 131 -12.62 -2.15 -1.48
N VAL A 132 -11.87 -3.20 -1.07
CA VAL A 132 -10.94 -3.88 -1.97
C VAL A 132 -11.67 -4.42 -3.18
N ALA A 133 -12.76 -5.17 -2.99
CA ALA A 133 -13.57 -5.71 -4.06
C ALA A 133 -14.12 -4.62 -4.98
N LYS A 134 -14.50 -3.47 -4.44
CA LYS A 134 -15.17 -2.41 -5.19
C LYS A 134 -14.21 -1.57 -6.06
N TRP A 135 -13.01 -1.22 -5.58
CA TRP A 135 -12.19 -0.22 -6.27
C TRP A 135 -10.66 -0.31 -6.11
N ALA A 136 -10.11 -1.11 -5.16
CA ALA A 136 -8.67 -1.22 -5.00
C ALA A 136 -8.07 -2.31 -5.90
N ASP A 137 -6.76 -2.31 -6.11
CA ASP A 137 -6.07 -3.31 -6.92
C ASP A 137 -5.51 -4.45 -6.07
N GLY A 138 -5.63 -4.32 -4.74
CA GLY A 138 -5.21 -5.36 -3.82
C GLY A 138 -5.48 -5.02 -2.36
N TRP A 139 -5.03 -5.92 -1.51
CA TRP A 139 -5.16 -5.85 -0.07
C TRP A 139 -3.82 -6.12 0.61
N CYS A 140 -3.41 -5.25 1.53
CA CYS A 140 -2.15 -5.39 2.25
C CYS A 140 -2.37 -5.35 3.77
N PRO A 141 -2.94 -6.43 4.36
CA PRO A 141 -3.16 -6.52 5.79
C PRO A 141 -1.85 -6.71 6.56
N ILE A 142 -1.90 -6.41 7.86
CA ILE A 142 -0.82 -6.63 8.80
C ILE A 142 -1.24 -7.66 9.87
N ARG A 143 -0.27 -8.36 10.45
CA ARG A 143 -0.46 -9.17 11.67
C ARG A 143 -1.54 -10.26 11.59
N LEU A 144 -1.77 -10.84 10.44
CA LEU A 144 -2.58 -12.04 10.29
C LEU A 144 -1.67 -13.28 10.26
N ASN A 145 -2.10 -14.38 10.89
CA ASN A 145 -1.54 -15.70 10.62
C ASN A 145 -2.16 -16.31 9.36
N ALA A 146 -1.60 -17.40 8.84
CA ALA A 146 -2.05 -17.99 7.60
C ALA A 146 -3.51 -18.51 7.65
N PRO A 147 -4.02 -19.14 8.72
CA PRO A 147 -5.43 -19.50 8.82
C PRO A 147 -6.37 -18.29 8.76
N ALA A 148 -6.08 -17.23 9.53
CA ALA A 148 -6.90 -16.01 9.52
C ALA A 148 -6.83 -15.30 8.15
N LEU A 149 -5.67 -15.30 7.48
CA LEU A 149 -5.55 -14.77 6.13
C LEU A 149 -6.44 -15.56 5.16
N LYS A 150 -6.44 -16.91 5.24
CA LYS A 150 -7.27 -17.75 4.38
C LYS A 150 -8.76 -17.44 4.51
N GLU A 151 -9.26 -17.33 5.74
CA GLU A 151 -10.66 -16.95 6.00
C GLU A 151 -11.02 -15.59 5.36
N ARG A 152 -10.14 -14.61 5.53
CA ARG A 152 -10.35 -13.27 4.96
C ARG A 152 -10.23 -13.25 3.43
N VAL A 153 -9.35 -14.06 2.85
CA VAL A 153 -9.24 -14.23 1.39
C VAL A 153 -10.51 -14.89 0.84
N ASP A 154 -11.06 -15.90 1.52
CA ASP A 154 -12.31 -16.53 1.10
C ASP A 154 -13.52 -15.56 1.23
N GLU A 155 -13.52 -14.68 2.24
CA GLU A 155 -14.48 -13.58 2.32
C GLU A 155 -14.30 -12.59 1.15
N LEU A 156 -13.07 -12.18 0.83
CA LEU A 156 -12.79 -11.28 -0.28
C LEU A 156 -13.25 -11.86 -1.63
N LYS A 157 -13.09 -13.17 -1.85
CA LYS A 157 -13.62 -13.84 -3.05
C LYS A 157 -15.15 -13.69 -3.15
N ARG A 158 -15.87 -13.84 -2.03
CA ARG A 158 -17.34 -13.62 -1.98
C ARG A 158 -17.71 -12.18 -2.28
N GLU A 159 -16.98 -11.21 -1.67
CA GLU A 159 -17.21 -9.79 -1.94
C GLU A 159 -16.93 -9.44 -3.41
N CYS A 160 -15.89 -10.02 -4.01
CA CYS A 160 -15.60 -9.83 -5.45
C CYS A 160 -16.72 -10.40 -6.32
N ALA A 161 -17.19 -11.60 -6.03
CA ALA A 161 -18.31 -12.23 -6.76
C ALA A 161 -19.59 -11.39 -6.67
N ALA A 162 -19.88 -10.81 -5.50
CA ALA A 162 -21.05 -9.96 -5.29
C ALA A 162 -21.06 -8.68 -6.13
N VAL A 163 -19.88 -8.19 -6.56
CA VAL A 163 -19.75 -6.99 -7.40
C VAL A 163 -19.28 -7.30 -8.83
N GLY A 164 -19.22 -8.57 -9.21
CA GLY A 164 -18.81 -9.01 -10.55
C GLY A 164 -17.32 -8.78 -10.85
N ARG A 165 -16.47 -8.73 -9.83
CA ARG A 165 -15.03 -8.50 -9.99
C ARG A 165 -14.25 -9.80 -10.01
N ASP A 166 -13.29 -9.90 -10.92
CA ASP A 166 -12.35 -11.01 -10.98
C ASP A 166 -11.33 -10.93 -9.82
N PHE A 167 -11.44 -11.85 -8.86
CA PHE A 167 -10.53 -11.95 -7.73
C PHE A 167 -9.08 -12.20 -8.15
N ALA A 168 -8.84 -12.93 -9.25
CA ALA A 168 -7.49 -13.28 -9.71
C ALA A 168 -6.65 -12.05 -10.11
N LYS A 169 -7.29 -10.90 -10.31
CA LYS A 169 -6.62 -9.62 -10.61
C LYS A 169 -6.18 -8.83 -9.38
N LEU A 170 -6.50 -9.30 -8.18
CA LEU A 170 -6.14 -8.62 -6.94
C LEU A 170 -4.77 -9.09 -6.44
N ASP A 171 -3.95 -8.15 -5.98
CA ASP A 171 -2.70 -8.46 -5.26
C ASP A 171 -3.01 -8.61 -3.75
N ILE A 172 -2.57 -9.71 -3.16
CA ILE A 172 -2.66 -9.96 -1.72
C ILE A 172 -1.25 -9.93 -1.16
N THR A 173 -0.91 -8.84 -0.48
CA THR A 173 0.41 -8.63 0.14
C THR A 173 0.27 -8.63 1.65
N ILE A 174 0.75 -9.67 2.34
CA ILE A 174 0.74 -9.70 3.81
C ILE A 174 2.01 -9.06 4.37
N MET A 175 1.86 -8.23 5.39
CA MET A 175 2.98 -7.63 6.13
C MET A 175 3.03 -8.22 7.54
N GLY A 176 4.20 -8.72 7.94
CA GLY A 176 4.35 -9.37 9.24
C GLY A 176 5.77 -9.81 9.53
N GLY A 177 5.93 -10.61 10.57
CA GLY A 177 7.18 -11.27 10.93
C GLY A 177 7.02 -12.78 10.93
N ILE A 178 8.02 -13.48 10.40
CA ILE A 178 8.19 -14.92 10.56
C ILE A 178 9.51 -15.10 11.29
N GLY A 179 9.43 -15.56 12.53
CA GLY A 179 10.62 -15.87 13.33
C GLY A 179 11.03 -17.34 13.23
N GLY A 180 12.29 -17.63 13.47
CA GLY A 180 12.82 -18.97 13.51
C GLY A 180 14.04 -19.17 12.61
N ASP A 181 14.40 -20.44 12.42
CA ASP A 181 15.40 -20.86 11.46
C ASP A 181 14.85 -20.84 10.02
N ARG A 182 15.74 -21.17 9.05
CA ARG A 182 15.40 -21.16 7.63
C ARG A 182 14.20 -22.07 7.28
N ALA A 183 14.16 -23.28 7.87
CA ALA A 183 13.10 -24.25 7.58
C ALA A 183 11.74 -23.69 8.03
N LYS A 184 11.65 -23.16 9.25
CA LYS A 184 10.43 -22.57 9.81
C LYS A 184 9.97 -21.35 9.01
N VAL A 185 10.90 -20.50 8.57
CA VAL A 185 10.57 -19.34 7.72
C VAL A 185 10.01 -19.80 6.37
N GLN A 186 10.66 -20.77 5.73
CA GLN A 186 10.19 -21.31 4.44
C GLN A 186 8.81 -21.99 4.55
N ASP A 187 8.57 -22.74 5.63
CA ASP A 187 7.28 -23.39 5.84
C ASP A 187 6.17 -22.36 6.12
N GLY A 188 6.45 -21.34 6.94
CA GLY A 188 5.51 -20.24 7.14
C GLY A 188 5.18 -19.48 5.84
N LEU A 189 6.15 -19.27 4.95
CA LEU A 189 5.89 -18.65 3.64
C LEU A 189 5.01 -19.53 2.74
N LYS A 190 5.22 -20.87 2.76
CA LYS A 190 4.34 -21.81 2.04
C LYS A 190 2.91 -21.77 2.58
N GLU A 191 2.76 -21.70 3.92
CA GLU A 191 1.45 -21.57 4.55
C GLU A 191 0.73 -20.27 4.10
N PHE A 192 1.44 -19.13 4.10
CA PHE A 192 0.88 -17.87 3.60
C PHE A 192 0.53 -17.93 2.11
N ALA A 193 1.38 -18.53 1.28
CA ALA A 193 1.09 -18.72 -0.13
C ALA A 193 -0.15 -19.61 -0.34
N ALA A 194 -0.27 -20.70 0.39
CA ALA A 194 -1.44 -21.58 0.37
C ALA A 194 -2.72 -20.89 0.87
N ALA A 195 -2.58 -19.91 1.78
CA ALA A 195 -3.67 -19.06 2.25
C ALA A 195 -4.08 -17.98 1.23
N GLY A 196 -3.37 -17.84 0.11
CA GLY A 196 -3.67 -16.91 -0.97
C GLY A 196 -2.85 -15.63 -0.99
N ALA A 197 -1.75 -15.55 -0.23
CA ALA A 197 -0.82 -14.42 -0.34
C ALA A 197 0.03 -14.55 -1.62
N HIS A 198 0.13 -13.46 -2.37
CA HIS A 198 1.05 -13.34 -3.51
C HIS A 198 2.43 -12.83 -3.08
N ARG A 199 2.48 -12.13 -1.96
CA ARG A 199 3.70 -11.52 -1.43
C ARG A 199 3.67 -11.49 0.09
N PHE A 200 4.83 -11.73 0.67
CA PHE A 200 5.08 -11.51 2.09
C PHE A 200 6.13 -10.41 2.26
N VAL A 201 5.83 -9.41 3.09
CA VAL A 201 6.74 -8.33 3.45
C VAL A 201 7.16 -8.54 4.91
N ALA A 202 8.40 -8.92 5.10
CA ALA A 202 8.99 -9.07 6.42
C ALA A 202 9.35 -7.69 6.99
N GLY A 203 8.93 -7.43 8.22
CA GLY A 203 9.37 -6.25 8.96
C GLY A 203 10.84 -6.40 9.34
N VAL A 204 11.64 -5.39 9.01
CA VAL A 204 13.03 -5.28 9.46
C VAL A 204 13.20 -3.98 10.24
N GLY A 205 13.84 -4.08 11.38
CA GLY A 205 14.18 -2.94 12.20
C GLY A 205 13.22 -2.66 13.34
N ASP A 206 13.81 -2.19 14.40
CA ASP A 206 13.15 -1.76 15.61
C ASP A 206 13.31 -0.25 15.80
N LEU A 207 12.42 0.34 16.58
CA LEU A 207 12.62 1.68 17.11
C LEU A 207 13.41 1.58 18.42
N THR A 208 14.35 2.47 18.62
CA THR A 208 15.00 2.65 19.93
C THR A 208 13.97 3.09 20.97
N SER A 209 14.33 3.02 22.24
CA SER A 209 13.48 3.52 23.35
C SER A 209 13.13 5.02 23.23
N SER A 210 13.91 5.79 22.46
CA SER A 210 13.64 7.20 22.11
C SER A 210 12.77 7.38 20.86
N GLY A 211 12.28 6.28 20.24
CA GLY A 211 11.47 6.33 19.03
C GLY A 211 12.26 6.58 17.74
N GLN A 212 13.60 6.55 17.80
CA GLN A 212 14.44 6.63 16.62
C GLN A 212 14.58 5.27 15.96
N PHE A 213 14.78 5.26 14.65
CA PHE A 213 15.01 4.03 13.91
C PHE A 213 16.42 3.49 14.18
N ASP A 214 16.54 2.23 14.63
CA ASP A 214 17.80 1.56 14.84
C ASP A 214 18.32 0.97 13.52
N TYR A 215 19.16 1.74 12.84
CA TYR A 215 19.75 1.33 11.56
C TYR A 215 20.64 0.10 11.67
N LYS A 216 21.38 -0.03 12.80
CA LYS A 216 22.31 -1.15 12.99
C LYS A 216 21.54 -2.46 13.18
N SER A 217 20.58 -2.47 14.08
CA SER A 217 19.70 -3.62 14.29
C SER A 217 18.93 -3.99 13.01
N SER A 218 18.48 -2.98 12.26
CA SER A 218 17.78 -3.19 10.99
C SER A 218 18.68 -3.81 9.92
N GLU A 219 19.94 -3.37 9.82
CA GLU A 219 20.90 -3.94 8.87
C GLU A 219 21.26 -5.40 9.22
N GLU A 220 21.46 -5.70 10.50
CA GLU A 220 21.70 -7.07 10.99
C GLU A 220 20.51 -7.98 10.69
N THR A 221 19.28 -7.49 10.98
CA THR A 221 18.04 -8.21 10.67
C THR A 221 17.87 -8.43 9.17
N LEU A 222 18.16 -7.43 8.35
CA LEU A 222 18.09 -7.56 6.89
C LEU A 222 19.11 -8.60 6.37
N LYS A 223 20.35 -8.59 6.84
CA LYS A 223 21.36 -9.60 6.50
C LYS A 223 20.93 -11.01 6.89
N LYS A 224 20.38 -11.16 8.09
CA LYS A 224 19.82 -12.43 8.57
C LYS A 224 18.66 -12.90 7.68
N ILE A 225 17.71 -12.03 7.39
CA ILE A 225 16.59 -12.36 6.50
C ILE A 225 17.09 -12.74 5.11
N ALA A 226 17.97 -11.94 4.50
CA ALA A 226 18.55 -12.25 3.20
C ALA A 226 19.19 -13.65 3.15
N SER A 227 19.92 -14.04 4.21
CA SER A 227 20.51 -15.38 4.30
C SER A 227 19.50 -16.54 4.41
N LEU A 228 18.24 -16.23 4.77
CA LEU A 228 17.18 -17.23 4.86
C LEU A 228 16.48 -17.51 3.50
N TYR A 229 16.66 -16.59 2.54
CA TYR A 229 15.96 -16.61 1.24
C TYR A 229 16.87 -16.87 0.04
N VAL A 230 18.20 -16.92 0.25
CA VAL A 230 19.21 -17.23 -0.79
C VAL A 230 19.71 -18.71 -0.65
#